data_b90471d02b32e0ef7acc852dd3f68b22
#
_entry.id   b90471d02b32e0ef7acc852dd3f68b22
#
_cell.length_a   1.000
_cell.length_b   1.000
_cell.length_c   1.000
_cell.angle_alpha   90.00
_cell.angle_beta   90.00
_cell.angle_gamma   90.00
#
_symmetry.space_group_name_H-M   'P 1'
#
loop_
_entity.id
_entity.type
_entity.pdbx_description
1 polymer ?
#
loop_
_entity_poly.entity_id
_entity_poly.type
_entity_poly.pdbx_seq_one_letter_code
_entity_poly.pdbx_strand_id
1 'polypeptide(L)'
;MLEKLKANILFNKLFGRPDISIAYKKVPPSDSWYNTINTVHQSLAEIITYPRELVEIKSYDNLSLKGYYYPAQEKSEVTVIWVHGYTSHAERESAFPSLFYKSLGFNVLIPYLRAHDVSQGKYIAFGGAEVFDLERWVDKVNEIHPEGKIIIHGLSMGGCIAILSSAVKMKNVRCIVSDAPSVGVCHILREITKDTFKKNGEKVYAYCIEKYEKEFGYNPEEYNVFDKIKISNYPILLSAGSMENLDELFEQLTKLNPQPTDSVILPGCNHGNGMYKQTELYQGKIKEFLSLYL
;
A
#
# COMPACT_ATOMS: atom_id res chain seq x y z
N MET A 1 -0.65 12.45 -33.07
CA MET A 1 0.81 12.24 -32.84
C MET A 1 1.28 12.93 -31.54
N LEU A 2 0.95 14.23 -31.36
CA LEU A 2 1.40 14.99 -30.15
C LEU A 2 0.81 14.44 -28.85
N GLU A 3 -0.48 14.08 -28.81
CA GLU A 3 -1.14 13.52 -27.63
C GLU A 3 -0.54 12.17 -27.20
N LYS A 4 -0.20 11.31 -28.17
CA LYS A 4 0.48 10.04 -27.89
C LYS A 4 1.88 10.23 -27.31
N LEU A 5 2.61 11.27 -27.77
CA LEU A 5 3.91 11.63 -27.18
C LEU A 5 3.72 12.12 -25.73
N LYS A 6 2.73 12.99 -25.48
CA LYS A 6 2.40 13.49 -24.12
C LYS A 6 2.02 12.35 -23.18
N ALA A 7 1.18 11.41 -23.65
CA ALA A 7 0.80 10.24 -22.91
C ALA A 7 2.02 9.35 -22.55
N ASN A 8 2.94 9.12 -23.48
CA ASN A 8 4.16 8.39 -23.21
C ASN A 8 5.06 9.04 -22.16
N ILE A 9 5.19 10.37 -22.21
CA ILE A 9 5.97 11.12 -21.22
C ILE A 9 5.30 11.03 -19.85
N LEU A 10 3.99 11.27 -19.77
CA LEU A 10 3.22 11.19 -18.55
C LEU A 10 3.27 9.79 -17.96
N PHE A 11 3.04 8.76 -18.78
CA PHE A 11 3.08 7.37 -18.36
C PHE A 11 4.44 7.00 -17.73
N ASN A 12 5.53 7.31 -18.42
CA ASN A 12 6.88 7.01 -17.91
C ASN A 12 7.17 7.79 -16.62
N LYS A 13 6.63 9.01 -16.47
CA LYS A 13 6.79 9.81 -15.24
C LYS A 13 6.00 9.23 -14.06
N LEU A 14 4.78 8.73 -14.29
CA LEU A 14 3.91 8.23 -13.24
C LEU A 14 4.20 6.76 -12.88
N PHE A 15 4.42 5.94 -13.90
CA PHE A 15 4.55 4.49 -13.70
C PHE A 15 6.00 4.00 -13.75
N GLY A 16 6.93 4.81 -14.27
CA GLY A 16 8.34 4.43 -14.34
C GLY A 16 8.94 4.20 -12.96
N ARG A 17 9.95 3.33 -12.92
CA ARG A 17 10.72 3.04 -11.70
C ARG A 17 11.16 4.34 -11.02
N PRO A 18 10.81 4.58 -9.75
CA PRO A 18 11.12 5.82 -9.07
C PRO A 18 12.59 5.89 -8.67
N ASP A 19 13.11 7.11 -8.59
CA ASP A 19 14.34 7.38 -7.86
C ASP A 19 14.01 7.50 -6.36
N ILE A 20 14.28 6.44 -5.61
CA ILE A 20 13.98 6.37 -4.17
C ILE A 20 14.86 7.32 -3.34
N SER A 21 15.92 7.90 -3.89
CA SER A 21 16.72 8.93 -3.20
C SER A 21 15.87 10.14 -2.80
N ILE A 22 14.75 10.36 -3.50
CA ILE A 22 13.75 11.38 -3.17
C ILE A 22 13.19 11.20 -1.75
N ALA A 23 13.05 9.96 -1.28
CA ALA A 23 12.56 9.66 0.06
C ALA A 23 13.46 10.20 1.19
N TYR A 24 14.71 10.51 0.89
CA TYR A 24 15.71 11.05 1.84
C TYR A 24 15.92 12.56 1.73
N LYS A 25 15.15 13.27 0.90
CA LYS A 25 15.26 14.74 0.81
C LYS A 25 14.85 15.39 2.13
N LYS A 26 15.51 16.50 2.44
CA LYS A 26 15.14 17.31 3.61
C LYS A 26 13.71 17.83 3.46
N VAL A 27 12.93 17.63 4.51
CA VAL A 27 11.56 18.13 4.61
C VAL A 27 11.62 19.56 5.15
N PRO A 28 11.06 20.56 4.44
CA PRO A 28 11.09 21.95 4.89
C PRO A 28 10.16 22.15 6.11
N PRO A 29 10.40 23.17 6.97
CA PRO A 29 9.57 23.44 8.16
C PRO A 29 8.09 23.69 7.87
N SER A 30 7.75 24.12 6.65
CA SER A 30 6.37 24.31 6.20
C SER A 30 5.65 23.03 5.82
N ASP A 31 6.36 21.91 5.71
CA ASP A 31 5.78 20.62 5.34
C ASP A 31 5.08 19.97 6.53
N SER A 32 3.95 19.33 6.28
CA SER A 32 3.16 18.62 7.28
C SER A 32 3.91 17.46 7.96
N TRP A 33 4.96 16.96 7.33
CA TRP A 33 5.82 15.88 7.81
C TRP A 33 7.01 16.33 8.64
N TYR A 34 7.31 17.66 8.67
CA TYR A 34 8.53 18.19 9.30
C TYR A 34 8.74 17.69 10.73
N ASN A 35 7.69 17.73 11.55
CA ASN A 35 7.76 17.32 12.95
C ASN A 35 7.81 15.78 13.14
N THR A 36 7.49 15.00 12.11
CA THR A 36 7.46 13.54 12.18
C THR A 36 8.70 12.88 11.59
N ILE A 37 9.48 13.62 10.82
CA ILE A 37 10.62 13.07 10.08
C ILE A 37 11.70 12.47 11.00
N ASN A 38 11.93 13.05 12.17
CA ASN A 38 12.87 12.51 13.14
C ASN A 38 12.41 11.15 13.66
N THR A 39 11.12 11.00 13.97
CA THR A 39 10.54 9.71 14.38
C THR A 39 10.70 8.66 13.27
N VAL A 40 10.48 9.05 12.01
CA VAL A 40 10.70 8.16 10.86
C VAL A 40 12.15 7.67 10.81
N HIS A 41 13.13 8.59 10.95
CA HIS A 41 14.55 8.22 10.92
C HIS A 41 14.97 7.38 12.12
N GLN A 42 14.49 7.70 13.33
CA GLN A 42 14.76 6.93 14.53
C GLN A 42 14.18 5.51 14.41
N SER A 43 12.94 5.39 13.96
CA SER A 43 12.29 4.09 13.75
C SER A 43 13.03 3.25 12.71
N LEU A 44 13.51 3.86 11.61
CA LEU A 44 14.31 3.14 10.63
C LEU A 44 15.64 2.66 11.25
N ALA A 45 16.34 3.55 11.98
CA ALA A 45 17.59 3.21 12.64
C ALA A 45 17.41 2.07 13.66
N GLU A 46 16.24 2.01 14.31
CA GLU A 46 15.90 0.96 15.27
C GLU A 46 15.53 -0.36 14.56
N ILE A 47 14.56 -0.35 13.61
CA ILE A 47 14.06 -1.59 13.00
C ILE A 47 15.16 -2.37 12.27
N ILE A 48 16.11 -1.69 11.62
CA ILE A 48 17.21 -2.35 10.90
C ILE A 48 18.19 -3.09 11.83
N THR A 49 18.15 -2.84 13.14
CA THR A 49 18.96 -3.58 14.13
C THR A 49 18.34 -4.92 14.53
N TYR A 50 17.06 -5.14 14.25
CA TYR A 50 16.39 -6.39 14.54
C TYR A 50 16.86 -7.50 13.59
N PRO A 51 16.88 -8.76 14.03
CA PRO A 51 17.08 -9.91 13.15
C PRO A 51 16.09 -9.86 11.99
N ARG A 52 16.60 -10.03 10.77
CA ARG A 52 15.79 -10.03 9.56
C ARG A 52 16.39 -10.93 8.49
N GLU A 53 15.54 -11.45 7.64
CA GLU A 53 15.90 -12.31 6.53
C GLU A 53 15.48 -11.66 5.21
N LEU A 54 16.36 -11.66 4.22
CA LEU A 54 15.98 -11.28 2.86
C LEU A 54 15.26 -12.46 2.23
N VAL A 55 14.00 -12.26 1.90
CA VAL A 55 13.15 -13.24 1.22
C VAL A 55 12.83 -12.81 -0.20
N GLU A 56 12.63 -13.77 -1.09
CA GLU A 56 12.36 -13.54 -2.51
C GLU A 56 11.16 -14.36 -2.97
N ILE A 57 10.40 -13.76 -3.89
CA ILE A 57 9.34 -14.44 -4.65
C ILE A 57 9.52 -14.21 -6.15
N LYS A 58 8.86 -15.04 -6.95
CA LYS A 58 8.64 -14.79 -8.37
C LYS A 58 7.21 -14.28 -8.58
N SER A 59 7.09 -13.10 -9.20
CA SER A 59 5.80 -12.57 -9.63
C SER A 59 5.18 -13.42 -10.75
N TYR A 60 3.91 -13.18 -11.08
CA TYR A 60 3.21 -13.88 -12.16
C TYR A 60 3.88 -13.67 -13.56
N ASP A 61 4.53 -12.52 -13.75
CA ASP A 61 5.28 -12.13 -14.93
C ASP A 61 6.81 -12.36 -14.79
N ASN A 62 7.19 -13.24 -13.85
CA ASN A 62 8.55 -13.74 -13.64
C ASN A 62 9.59 -12.72 -13.15
N LEU A 63 9.16 -11.60 -12.55
CA LEU A 63 10.05 -10.69 -11.85
C LEU A 63 10.54 -11.29 -10.53
N SER A 64 11.81 -11.04 -10.18
CA SER A 64 12.32 -11.30 -8.84
C SER A 64 11.93 -10.14 -7.94
N LEU A 65 11.06 -10.39 -6.98
CA LEU A 65 10.64 -9.41 -5.98
C LEU A 65 11.22 -9.81 -4.63
N LYS A 66 11.76 -8.84 -3.91
CA LYS A 66 12.45 -9.04 -2.63
C LYS A 66 11.73 -8.33 -1.51
N GLY A 67 11.92 -8.82 -0.29
CA GLY A 67 11.38 -8.21 0.92
C GLY A 67 12.19 -8.63 2.13
N TYR A 68 12.05 -7.91 3.25
CA TYR A 68 12.62 -8.32 4.51
C TYR A 68 11.56 -8.92 5.41
N TYR A 69 11.85 -10.11 5.91
CA TYR A 69 11.07 -10.79 6.94
C TYR A 69 11.75 -10.58 8.30
N TYR A 70 11.00 -10.01 9.23
CA TYR A 70 11.40 -9.74 10.61
C TYR A 70 10.67 -10.72 11.53
N PRO A 71 11.29 -11.80 11.99
CA PRO A 71 10.67 -12.74 12.93
C PRO A 71 10.35 -12.05 14.25
N ALA A 72 9.29 -12.48 14.91
CA ALA A 72 9.01 -12.09 16.29
C ALA A 72 10.16 -12.54 17.22
N GLN A 73 10.28 -11.90 18.39
CA GLN A 73 11.30 -12.31 19.38
C GLN A 73 11.00 -13.69 19.97
N GLU A 74 9.73 -13.94 20.25
CA GLU A 74 9.21 -15.24 20.65
C GLU A 74 8.42 -15.86 19.49
N LYS A 75 8.14 -17.18 19.57
CA LYS A 75 7.35 -17.86 18.54
C LYS A 75 5.98 -17.19 18.39
N SER A 76 5.68 -16.71 17.20
CA SER A 76 4.41 -16.08 16.86
C SER A 76 3.73 -16.77 15.69
N GLU A 77 2.40 -16.90 15.77
CA GLU A 77 1.56 -17.38 14.67
C GLU A 77 1.06 -16.25 13.79
N VAL A 78 1.26 -14.98 14.17
CA VAL A 78 0.75 -13.83 13.45
C VAL A 78 1.85 -13.17 12.63
N THR A 79 1.59 -12.92 11.35
CA THR A 79 2.46 -12.16 10.46
C THR A 79 1.71 -11.00 9.84
N VAL A 80 2.29 -9.81 9.92
CA VAL A 80 1.80 -8.62 9.20
C VAL A 80 2.59 -8.47 7.91
N ILE A 81 1.91 -8.35 6.78
CA ILE A 81 2.51 -7.94 5.50
C ILE A 81 2.25 -6.45 5.32
N TRP A 82 3.32 -5.64 5.38
CA TRP A 82 3.22 -4.20 5.18
C TRP A 82 3.40 -3.84 3.71
N VAL A 83 2.38 -3.24 3.09
CA VAL A 83 2.38 -2.84 1.68
C VAL A 83 2.59 -1.32 1.59
N HIS A 84 3.75 -0.91 1.11
CA HIS A 84 4.16 0.50 1.09
C HIS A 84 3.45 1.35 0.03
N GLY A 85 3.51 2.67 0.20
CA GLY A 85 2.93 3.65 -0.72
C GLY A 85 3.74 3.87 -2.00
N TYR A 86 3.17 4.72 -2.88
CA TYR A 86 3.75 5.11 -4.16
C TYR A 86 5.10 5.82 -3.98
N THR A 87 6.10 5.39 -4.76
CA THR A 87 7.47 5.95 -4.75
C THR A 87 8.16 5.97 -3.37
N SER A 88 7.67 5.18 -2.43
CA SER A 88 8.23 5.10 -1.09
C SER A 88 9.40 4.12 -1.00
N HIS A 89 10.23 4.29 0.04
CA HIS A 89 11.20 3.27 0.45
C HIS A 89 10.55 2.36 1.48
N ALA A 90 10.39 1.08 1.18
CA ALA A 90 9.59 0.13 1.95
C ALA A 90 9.94 0.11 3.45
N GLU A 91 11.22 -0.11 3.82
CA GLU A 91 11.61 -0.17 5.24
C GLU A 91 11.47 1.18 5.95
N ARG A 92 11.77 2.31 5.28
CA ARG A 92 11.66 3.62 5.90
C ARG A 92 10.21 3.98 6.24
N GLU A 93 9.28 3.70 5.34
CA GLU A 93 7.85 3.94 5.56
C GLU A 93 7.28 3.01 6.62
N SER A 94 7.65 1.73 6.55
CA SER A 94 7.11 0.70 7.43
C SER A 94 7.75 0.65 8.82
N ALA A 95 8.89 1.30 9.04
CA ALA A 95 9.68 1.14 10.26
C ALA A 95 8.85 1.38 11.53
N PHE A 96 8.18 2.53 11.63
CA PHE A 96 7.40 2.89 12.80
C PHE A 96 6.22 1.92 13.07
N PRO A 97 5.35 1.62 12.08
CA PRO A 97 4.29 0.63 12.30
C PRO A 97 4.82 -0.78 12.50
N SER A 98 5.97 -1.14 11.93
CA SER A 98 6.59 -2.44 12.17
C SER A 98 7.06 -2.60 13.61
N LEU A 99 7.65 -1.57 14.21
CA LEU A 99 8.01 -1.58 15.64
C LEU A 99 6.76 -1.75 16.52
N PHE A 100 5.65 -1.13 16.16
CA PHE A 100 4.38 -1.35 16.87
C PHE A 100 3.93 -2.81 16.76
N TYR A 101 3.91 -3.42 15.58
CA TYR A 101 3.53 -4.83 15.43
C TYR A 101 4.51 -5.78 16.12
N LYS A 102 5.80 -5.45 16.10
CA LYS A 102 6.83 -6.19 16.87
C LYS A 102 6.56 -6.13 18.36
N SER A 103 6.11 -4.97 18.90
CA SER A 103 5.74 -4.85 20.32
C SER A 103 4.51 -5.68 20.71
N LEU A 104 3.68 -6.08 19.73
CA LEU A 104 2.57 -7.02 19.92
C LEU A 104 3.02 -8.50 19.80
N GLY A 105 4.30 -8.76 19.56
CA GLY A 105 4.83 -10.11 19.37
C GLY A 105 4.57 -10.67 17.97
N PHE A 106 4.34 -9.85 16.95
CA PHE A 106 4.05 -10.32 15.59
C PHE A 106 5.31 -10.38 14.74
N ASN A 107 5.31 -11.28 13.77
CA ASN A 107 6.24 -11.25 12.65
C ASN A 107 5.82 -10.12 11.69
N VAL A 108 6.79 -9.54 10.98
CA VAL A 108 6.52 -8.52 9.96
C VAL A 108 7.24 -8.88 8.67
N LEU A 109 6.52 -8.90 7.56
CA LEU A 109 7.09 -8.96 6.21
C LEU A 109 6.94 -7.60 5.55
N ILE A 110 8.04 -7.05 5.05
CA ILE A 110 8.11 -5.78 4.33
C ILE A 110 8.53 -6.07 2.89
N PRO A 111 7.59 -6.30 1.96
CA PRO A 111 7.91 -6.42 0.55
C PRO A 111 8.40 -5.09 -0.03
N TYR A 112 9.40 -5.12 -0.88
CA TYR A 112 9.62 -4.08 -1.88
C TYR A 112 8.74 -4.39 -3.09
N LEU A 113 7.77 -3.55 -3.35
CA LEU A 113 6.86 -3.73 -4.48
C LEU A 113 7.62 -3.69 -5.81
N ARG A 114 7.00 -4.21 -6.90
CA ARG A 114 7.59 -4.13 -8.23
C ARG A 114 8.04 -2.72 -8.58
N ALA A 115 9.12 -2.61 -9.34
CA ALA A 115 9.77 -1.35 -9.72
C ALA A 115 10.28 -0.48 -8.55
N HIS A 116 10.34 -1.00 -7.32
CA HIS A 116 10.93 -0.28 -6.19
C HIS A 116 12.23 -0.95 -5.74
N ASP A 117 13.23 -0.12 -5.42
CA ASP A 117 14.52 -0.47 -4.80
C ASP A 117 15.12 -1.79 -5.34
N VAL A 118 15.23 -2.82 -4.51
CA VAL A 118 15.87 -4.11 -4.83
C VAL A 118 14.98 -5.07 -5.62
N SER A 119 13.69 -4.80 -5.73
CA SER A 119 12.76 -5.59 -6.54
C SER A 119 12.88 -5.23 -8.02
N GLN A 120 12.72 -6.22 -8.89
CA GLN A 120 12.70 -6.02 -10.33
C GLN A 120 11.41 -5.32 -10.78
N GLY A 121 11.38 -4.90 -12.03
CA GLY A 121 10.26 -4.24 -12.68
C GLY A 121 10.66 -2.90 -13.27
N LYS A 122 10.03 -2.57 -14.38
CA LYS A 122 10.22 -1.29 -15.09
C LYS A 122 9.18 -0.27 -14.67
N TYR A 123 7.97 -0.75 -14.37
CA TYR A 123 6.82 0.07 -14.08
C TYR A 123 6.10 -0.37 -12.81
N ILE A 124 5.55 0.61 -12.10
CA ILE A 124 4.55 0.45 -11.03
C ILE A 124 3.20 0.27 -11.70
N ALA A 125 2.41 -0.73 -11.30
CA ALA A 125 1.08 -0.93 -11.88
C ALA A 125 -0.04 -0.24 -11.10
N PHE A 126 0.28 0.33 -9.94
CA PHE A 126 -0.65 1.10 -9.11
C PHE A 126 -1.89 0.29 -8.65
N GLY A 127 -1.69 -0.96 -8.34
CA GLY A 127 -2.71 -1.84 -7.76
C GLY A 127 -2.93 -3.14 -8.50
N GLY A 128 -3.09 -3.13 -9.84
CA GLY A 128 -3.46 -4.34 -10.55
C GLY A 128 -2.43 -5.48 -10.47
N ALA A 129 -1.22 -5.27 -10.97
CA ALA A 129 -0.17 -6.29 -10.93
C ALA A 129 0.31 -6.58 -9.50
N GLU A 130 0.33 -5.55 -8.64
CA GLU A 130 0.73 -5.70 -7.24
C GLU A 130 -0.24 -6.56 -6.43
N VAL A 131 -1.52 -6.69 -6.83
CA VAL A 131 -2.46 -7.64 -6.21
C VAL A 131 -1.96 -9.07 -6.40
N PHE A 132 -1.55 -9.45 -7.61
CA PHE A 132 -0.99 -10.78 -7.88
C PHE A 132 0.36 -11.00 -7.17
N ASP A 133 1.18 -9.94 -7.04
CA ASP A 133 2.41 -10.01 -6.27
C ASP A 133 2.12 -10.23 -4.78
N LEU A 134 1.09 -9.58 -4.24
CA LEU A 134 0.68 -9.73 -2.85
C LEU A 134 0.18 -11.14 -2.54
N GLU A 135 -0.54 -11.79 -3.46
CA GLU A 135 -0.89 -13.20 -3.34
C GLU A 135 0.36 -14.08 -3.17
N ARG A 136 1.41 -13.84 -3.97
CA ARG A 136 2.69 -14.57 -3.85
C ARG A 136 3.40 -14.29 -2.53
N TRP A 137 3.29 -13.07 -2.01
CA TRP A 137 3.82 -12.75 -0.68
C TRP A 137 3.05 -13.45 0.44
N VAL A 138 1.73 -13.58 0.31
CA VAL A 138 0.90 -14.38 1.23
C VAL A 138 1.29 -15.85 1.14
N ASP A 139 1.50 -16.41 -0.05
CA ASP A 139 2.00 -17.77 -0.23
C ASP A 139 3.35 -17.94 0.46
N LYS A 140 4.26 -16.97 0.32
CA LYS A 140 5.57 -16.99 0.99
C LYS A 140 5.47 -17.01 2.51
N VAL A 141 4.56 -16.24 3.10
CA VAL A 141 4.30 -16.29 4.54
C VAL A 141 3.72 -17.65 4.94
N ASN A 142 2.84 -18.24 4.13
CA ASN A 142 2.29 -19.57 4.36
C ASN A 142 3.33 -20.70 4.25
N GLU A 143 4.40 -20.51 3.46
CA GLU A 143 5.56 -21.44 3.47
C GLU A 143 6.33 -21.40 4.79
N ILE A 144 6.49 -20.20 5.37
CA ILE A 144 7.19 -19.98 6.64
C ILE A 144 6.32 -20.42 7.83
N HIS A 145 5.02 -20.09 7.79
CA HIS A 145 4.04 -20.37 8.84
C HIS A 145 2.76 -20.99 8.27
N PRO A 146 2.72 -22.30 7.99
CA PRO A 146 1.58 -22.95 7.31
C PRO A 146 0.23 -22.81 8.02
N GLU A 147 0.22 -22.73 9.34
CA GLU A 147 -0.97 -22.59 10.21
C GLU A 147 -1.05 -21.19 10.85
N GLY A 148 -0.29 -20.24 10.32
CA GLY A 148 -0.26 -18.88 10.84
C GLY A 148 -1.52 -18.08 10.53
N LYS A 149 -1.53 -16.82 10.99
CA LYS A 149 -2.56 -15.81 10.70
C LYS A 149 -1.88 -14.63 10.03
N ILE A 150 -2.46 -14.12 8.97
CA ILE A 150 -1.87 -13.05 8.17
C ILE A 150 -2.78 -11.81 8.24
N ILE A 151 -2.16 -10.67 8.51
CA ILE A 151 -2.76 -9.34 8.42
C ILE A 151 -2.11 -8.65 7.21
N ILE A 152 -2.91 -8.09 6.33
CA ILE A 152 -2.41 -7.21 5.27
C ILE A 152 -2.60 -5.77 5.73
N HIS A 153 -1.52 -4.99 5.78
CA HIS A 153 -1.60 -3.58 6.12
C HIS A 153 -0.93 -2.75 5.04
N GLY A 154 -1.66 -1.84 4.42
CA GLY A 154 -1.15 -0.98 3.36
C GLY A 154 -1.40 0.50 3.59
N LEU A 155 -0.44 1.33 3.16
CA LEU A 155 -0.55 2.79 3.20
C LEU A 155 -0.69 3.34 1.78
N SER A 156 -1.63 4.27 1.56
CA SER A 156 -1.78 5.02 0.31
C SER A 156 -2.04 4.09 -0.89
N MET A 157 -1.12 4.01 -1.85
CA MET A 157 -1.14 3.00 -2.91
C MET A 157 -1.19 1.59 -2.32
N GLY A 158 -0.42 1.33 -1.25
CA GLY A 158 -0.47 0.05 -0.52
C GLY A 158 -1.84 -0.22 0.10
N GLY A 159 -2.52 0.82 0.60
CA GLY A 159 -3.91 0.73 1.09
C GLY A 159 -4.90 0.37 -0.02
N CYS A 160 -4.74 0.97 -1.20
CA CYS A 160 -5.50 0.60 -2.39
C CYS A 160 -5.25 -0.87 -2.79
N ILE A 161 -3.98 -1.30 -2.87
CA ILE A 161 -3.61 -2.69 -3.18
C ILE A 161 -4.26 -3.65 -2.17
N ALA A 162 -4.23 -3.32 -0.89
CA ALA A 162 -4.84 -4.13 0.17
C ALA A 162 -6.36 -4.29 -0.03
N ILE A 163 -7.08 -3.19 -0.34
CA ILE A 163 -8.53 -3.27 -0.66
C ILE A 163 -8.76 -4.08 -1.94
N LEU A 164 -8.01 -3.84 -3.01
CA LEU A 164 -8.15 -4.58 -4.26
C LEU A 164 -7.91 -6.08 -4.07
N SER A 165 -6.94 -6.46 -3.24
CA SER A 165 -6.61 -7.84 -2.93
C SER A 165 -7.69 -8.55 -2.10
N SER A 166 -8.57 -7.79 -1.41
CA SER A 166 -9.65 -8.35 -0.61
C SER A 166 -10.63 -9.20 -1.42
N ALA A 167 -10.73 -8.94 -2.72
CA ALA A 167 -11.54 -9.71 -3.66
C ALA A 167 -11.01 -11.14 -3.89
N VAL A 168 -9.75 -11.40 -3.55
CA VAL A 168 -9.11 -12.70 -3.71
C VAL A 168 -9.10 -13.43 -2.38
N LYS A 169 -9.55 -14.69 -2.38
CA LYS A 169 -9.48 -15.53 -1.17
C LYS A 169 -8.07 -16.10 -1.01
N MET A 170 -7.33 -15.61 -0.03
CA MET A 170 -5.96 -16.01 0.29
C MET A 170 -5.90 -16.83 1.58
N LYS A 171 -5.08 -17.90 1.58
CA LYS A 171 -4.94 -18.78 2.74
C LYS A 171 -4.42 -17.98 3.96
N ASN A 172 -5.02 -18.20 5.12
CA ASN A 172 -4.63 -17.66 6.42
C ASN A 172 -4.76 -16.13 6.59
N VAL A 173 -5.16 -15.36 5.57
CA VAL A 173 -5.47 -13.94 5.74
C VAL A 173 -6.72 -13.81 6.60
N ARG A 174 -6.65 -12.98 7.65
CA ARG A 174 -7.72 -12.76 8.63
C ARG A 174 -8.42 -11.44 8.44
N CYS A 175 -7.68 -10.38 8.21
CA CYS A 175 -8.22 -9.04 8.04
C CYS A 175 -7.25 -8.14 7.28
N ILE A 176 -7.74 -6.97 6.91
CA ILE A 176 -6.99 -5.95 6.18
C ILE A 176 -7.04 -4.63 6.95
N VAL A 177 -5.92 -3.92 7.00
CA VAL A 177 -5.84 -2.52 7.44
C VAL A 177 -5.43 -1.69 6.23
N SER A 178 -6.23 -0.70 5.90
CA SER A 178 -6.00 0.18 4.74
C SER A 178 -5.94 1.63 5.21
N ASP A 179 -4.72 2.18 5.21
CA ASP A 179 -4.44 3.52 5.68
C ASP A 179 -4.35 4.48 4.47
N ALA A 180 -5.15 5.55 4.52
CA ALA A 180 -5.20 6.61 3.51
C ALA A 180 -5.27 6.09 2.06
N PRO A 181 -6.19 5.15 1.72
CA PRO A 181 -6.18 4.49 0.42
C PRO A 181 -6.47 5.43 -0.73
N SER A 182 -5.76 5.23 -1.84
CA SER A 182 -6.20 5.76 -3.14
C SER A 182 -7.33 4.90 -3.73
N VAL A 183 -8.12 5.49 -4.62
CA VAL A 183 -9.30 4.80 -5.20
C VAL A 183 -8.99 3.95 -6.44
N GLY A 184 -7.75 3.98 -6.91
CA GLY A 184 -7.29 3.23 -8.09
C GLY A 184 -6.64 4.10 -9.15
N VAL A 185 -5.89 3.47 -10.03
CA VAL A 185 -5.04 4.12 -11.03
C VAL A 185 -5.82 4.96 -12.04
N CYS A 186 -6.97 4.47 -12.48
CA CYS A 186 -7.77 5.17 -13.51
C CYS A 186 -8.33 6.49 -13.01
N HIS A 187 -8.77 6.56 -11.75
CA HIS A 187 -9.23 7.80 -11.14
C HIS A 187 -8.10 8.84 -11.11
N ILE A 188 -6.95 8.47 -10.55
CA ILE A 188 -5.77 9.35 -10.44
C ILE A 188 -5.31 9.83 -11.82
N LEU A 189 -5.21 8.90 -12.78
CA LEU A 189 -4.76 9.22 -14.12
C LEU A 189 -5.73 10.17 -14.85
N ARG A 190 -7.05 9.99 -14.66
CA ARG A 190 -8.08 10.87 -15.26
C ARG A 190 -7.99 12.28 -14.69
N GLU A 191 -7.85 12.44 -13.38
CA GLU A 191 -7.68 13.74 -12.74
C GLU A 191 -6.40 14.43 -13.24
N ILE A 192 -5.26 13.73 -13.23
CA ILE A 192 -3.98 14.30 -13.72
C ILE A 192 -4.08 14.72 -15.19
N THR A 193 -4.67 13.91 -16.06
CA THR A 193 -4.76 14.22 -17.49
C THR A 193 -5.71 15.38 -17.77
N LYS A 194 -6.84 15.44 -17.05
CA LYS A 194 -7.80 16.54 -17.11
C LYS A 194 -7.15 17.86 -16.69
N ASP A 195 -6.46 17.87 -15.56
CA ASP A 195 -5.85 19.08 -15.02
C ASP A 195 -4.66 19.56 -15.85
N THR A 196 -3.83 18.64 -16.33
CA THR A 196 -2.62 18.97 -17.08
C THR A 196 -2.90 19.34 -18.54
N PHE A 197 -3.79 18.60 -19.21
CA PHE A 197 -3.99 18.72 -20.66
C PHE A 197 -5.33 19.33 -21.07
N LYS A 198 -6.17 19.70 -20.10
CA LYS A 198 -7.46 20.38 -20.30
C LYS A 198 -8.30 19.69 -21.39
N LYS A 199 -8.67 20.39 -22.46
CA LYS A 199 -9.49 19.86 -23.59
C LYS A 199 -8.91 18.60 -24.27
N ASN A 200 -7.63 18.32 -24.11
CA ASN A 200 -6.98 17.14 -24.67
C ASN A 200 -6.80 16.02 -23.61
N GLY A 201 -7.26 16.23 -22.37
CA GLY A 201 -7.07 15.30 -21.26
C GLY A 201 -7.58 13.90 -21.56
N GLU A 202 -8.82 13.76 -22.05
CA GLU A 202 -9.41 12.46 -22.40
C GLU A 202 -8.62 11.69 -23.47
N LYS A 203 -8.06 12.39 -24.46
CA LYS A 203 -7.21 11.72 -25.48
C LYS A 203 -5.90 11.23 -24.89
N VAL A 204 -5.28 12.02 -24.01
CA VAL A 204 -4.05 11.63 -23.33
C VAL A 204 -4.33 10.47 -22.38
N TYR A 205 -5.43 10.51 -21.63
CA TYR A 205 -5.90 9.42 -20.79
C TYR A 205 -6.03 8.13 -21.60
N ALA A 206 -6.80 8.13 -22.70
CA ALA A 206 -7.00 6.94 -23.53
C ALA A 206 -5.68 6.33 -24.02
N TYR A 207 -4.71 7.15 -24.43
CA TYR A 207 -3.38 6.64 -24.81
C TYR A 207 -2.56 6.10 -23.62
N CYS A 208 -2.77 6.64 -22.41
CA CYS A 208 -2.14 6.08 -21.22
C CYS A 208 -2.74 4.70 -20.89
N ILE A 209 -4.07 4.52 -21.03
CA ILE A 209 -4.74 3.23 -20.83
C ILE A 209 -4.26 2.21 -21.89
N GLU A 210 -4.26 2.58 -23.17
CA GLU A 210 -3.71 1.71 -24.25
C GLU A 210 -2.29 1.23 -23.91
N LYS A 211 -1.45 2.12 -23.41
CA LYS A 211 -0.08 1.77 -23.02
C LYS A 211 -0.05 0.91 -21.78
N TYR A 212 -0.90 1.17 -20.79
CA TYR A 212 -1.00 0.38 -19.57
C TYR A 212 -1.40 -1.07 -19.90
N GLU A 213 -2.45 -1.26 -20.71
CA GLU A 213 -2.88 -2.58 -21.19
C GLU A 213 -1.77 -3.33 -21.92
N LYS A 214 -1.00 -2.61 -22.74
CA LYS A 214 0.14 -3.21 -23.45
C LYS A 214 1.27 -3.65 -22.51
N GLU A 215 1.55 -2.88 -21.45
CA GLU A 215 2.67 -3.17 -20.54
C GLU A 215 2.30 -4.25 -19.50
N PHE A 216 1.04 -4.31 -19.06
CA PHE A 216 0.61 -5.18 -17.97
C PHE A 216 -0.31 -6.33 -18.41
N GLY A 217 -0.90 -6.27 -19.61
CA GLY A 217 -1.72 -7.34 -20.17
C GLY A 217 -3.18 -7.37 -19.70
N TYR A 218 -3.66 -6.34 -19.00
CA TYR A 218 -5.05 -6.24 -18.52
C TYR A 218 -5.52 -4.77 -18.50
N ASN A 219 -6.86 -4.59 -18.49
CA ASN A 219 -7.46 -3.27 -18.41
C ASN A 219 -7.43 -2.75 -16.95
N PRO A 220 -6.79 -1.60 -16.67
CA PRO A 220 -6.72 -1.05 -15.32
C PRO A 220 -8.09 -0.62 -14.76
N GLU A 221 -9.12 -0.40 -15.58
CA GLU A 221 -10.48 -0.08 -15.12
C GLU A 221 -11.12 -1.23 -14.33
N GLU A 222 -10.66 -2.47 -14.51
CA GLU A 222 -11.10 -3.62 -13.73
C GLU A 222 -10.57 -3.62 -12.28
N TYR A 223 -9.58 -2.77 -11.99
CA TYR A 223 -8.91 -2.66 -10.69
C TYR A 223 -9.26 -1.33 -10.01
N ASN A 224 -10.51 -1.20 -9.57
CA ASN A 224 -10.97 -0.09 -8.74
C ASN A 224 -11.51 -0.60 -7.40
N VAL A 225 -11.33 0.20 -6.35
CA VAL A 225 -11.69 -0.20 -4.97
C VAL A 225 -13.19 -0.43 -4.79
N PHE A 226 -14.04 0.31 -5.51
CA PHE A 226 -15.50 0.21 -5.36
C PHE A 226 -16.06 -1.12 -5.88
N ASP A 227 -15.50 -1.67 -6.95
CA ASP A 227 -15.96 -2.94 -7.49
C ASP A 227 -15.33 -4.12 -6.74
N LYS A 228 -14.04 -4.02 -6.39
CA LYS A 228 -13.36 -5.12 -5.69
C LYS A 228 -13.85 -5.29 -4.25
N ILE A 229 -14.20 -4.22 -3.55
CA ILE A 229 -14.71 -4.31 -2.19
C ILE A 229 -16.09 -5.01 -2.10
N LYS A 230 -16.92 -4.92 -3.15
CA LYS A 230 -18.23 -5.61 -3.22
C LYS A 230 -18.13 -7.14 -3.12
N ILE A 231 -16.96 -7.68 -3.45
CA ILE A 231 -16.68 -9.12 -3.41
C ILE A 231 -15.53 -9.43 -2.44
N SER A 232 -15.31 -8.55 -1.46
CA SER A 232 -14.30 -8.73 -0.42
C SER A 232 -14.55 -9.98 0.42
N ASN A 233 -13.49 -10.69 0.73
CA ASN A 233 -13.51 -11.87 1.60
C ASN A 233 -13.11 -11.54 3.05
N TYR A 234 -12.76 -10.28 3.37
CA TYR A 234 -12.13 -9.93 4.63
C TYR A 234 -12.77 -8.72 5.31
N PRO A 235 -12.79 -8.72 6.67
CA PRO A 235 -12.98 -7.52 7.45
C PRO A 235 -11.88 -6.48 7.13
N ILE A 236 -12.25 -5.19 7.08
CA ILE A 236 -11.34 -4.11 6.73
C ILE A 236 -11.42 -3.00 7.77
N LEU A 237 -10.27 -2.55 8.27
CA LEU A 237 -10.12 -1.28 8.98
C LEU A 237 -9.63 -0.21 8.00
N LEU A 238 -10.38 0.88 7.90
CA LEU A 238 -10.00 2.07 7.12
C LEU A 238 -9.47 3.15 8.05
N SER A 239 -8.36 3.78 7.74
CA SER A 239 -7.86 4.94 8.48
C SER A 239 -7.40 6.05 7.54
N ALA A 240 -7.55 7.30 7.97
CA ALA A 240 -7.05 8.47 7.24
C ALA A 240 -6.89 9.68 8.15
N GLY A 241 -6.08 10.64 7.73
CA GLY A 241 -6.02 11.95 8.36
C GLY A 241 -7.26 12.80 8.01
N SER A 242 -7.75 13.59 8.97
CA SER A 242 -8.94 14.43 8.75
C SER A 242 -8.77 15.50 7.68
N MET A 243 -7.52 15.83 7.32
CA MET A 243 -7.22 16.80 6.25
C MET A 243 -7.31 16.19 4.84
N GLU A 244 -7.54 14.87 4.74
CA GLU A 244 -7.67 14.16 3.47
C GLU A 244 -9.11 14.13 2.94
N ASN A 245 -10.09 14.42 3.81
CA ASN A 245 -11.52 14.43 3.47
C ASN A 245 -12.01 13.10 2.86
N LEU A 246 -11.61 11.97 3.45
CA LEU A 246 -11.97 10.63 2.99
C LEU A 246 -13.23 10.05 3.67
N ASP A 247 -13.97 10.84 4.45
CA ASP A 247 -15.17 10.39 5.18
C ASP A 247 -16.21 9.79 4.22
N GLU A 248 -16.53 10.47 3.13
CA GLU A 248 -17.51 9.99 2.14
C GLU A 248 -17.02 8.71 1.44
N LEU A 249 -15.72 8.61 1.15
CA LEU A 249 -15.12 7.40 0.59
C LEU A 249 -15.30 6.23 1.58
N PHE A 250 -15.01 6.44 2.85
CA PHE A 250 -15.11 5.40 3.88
C PHE A 250 -16.55 4.95 4.09
N GLU A 251 -17.52 5.88 4.10
CA GLU A 251 -18.94 5.51 4.13
C GLU A 251 -19.35 4.65 2.93
N GLN A 252 -18.90 5.01 1.73
CA GLN A 252 -19.21 4.24 0.52
C GLN A 252 -18.58 2.84 0.58
N LEU A 253 -17.30 2.74 0.94
CA LEU A 253 -16.61 1.46 1.05
C LEU A 253 -17.24 0.56 2.14
N THR A 254 -17.60 1.15 3.27
CA THR A 254 -18.31 0.42 4.35
C THR A 254 -19.65 -0.15 3.90
N LYS A 255 -20.43 0.63 3.14
CA LYS A 255 -21.73 0.16 2.60
C LYS A 255 -21.57 -0.94 1.53
N LEU A 256 -20.47 -0.94 0.80
CA LEU A 256 -20.23 -1.88 -0.30
C LEU A 256 -19.57 -3.19 0.16
N ASN A 257 -18.81 -3.18 1.25
CA ASN A 257 -18.13 -4.38 1.74
C ASN A 257 -19.16 -5.37 2.33
N PRO A 258 -19.23 -6.62 1.86
CA PRO A 258 -20.07 -7.64 2.47
C PRO A 258 -19.52 -8.14 3.83
N GLN A 259 -18.28 -7.82 4.15
CA GLN A 259 -17.63 -8.14 5.42
C GLN A 259 -17.61 -6.92 6.36
N PRO A 260 -17.44 -7.12 7.67
CA PRO A 260 -17.35 -6.01 8.62
C PRO A 260 -16.28 -4.99 8.21
N THR A 261 -16.67 -3.72 8.24
CA THR A 261 -15.74 -2.60 7.97
C THR A 261 -15.85 -1.62 9.12
N ASP A 262 -14.68 -1.27 9.66
CA ASP A 262 -14.54 -0.23 10.69
C ASP A 262 -13.66 0.91 10.14
N SER A 263 -13.74 2.09 10.74
CA SER A 263 -12.96 3.22 10.28
C SER A 263 -12.54 4.17 11.40
N VAL A 264 -11.45 4.89 11.17
CA VAL A 264 -10.99 5.97 12.05
C VAL A 264 -10.45 7.14 11.24
N ILE A 265 -10.93 8.33 11.55
CA ILE A 265 -10.40 9.59 11.04
C ILE A 265 -9.54 10.23 12.12
N LEU A 266 -8.27 10.50 11.79
CA LEU A 266 -7.23 10.97 12.71
C LEU A 266 -7.18 12.49 12.71
N PRO A 267 -7.58 13.17 13.80
CA PRO A 267 -7.74 14.62 13.84
C PRO A 267 -6.43 15.38 13.55
N GLY A 268 -6.48 16.40 12.69
CA GLY A 268 -5.36 17.27 12.37
C GLY A 268 -4.22 16.61 11.57
N CYS A 269 -4.48 15.43 11.02
CA CYS A 269 -3.49 14.68 10.25
C CYS A 269 -3.70 14.86 8.75
N ASN A 270 -2.58 14.84 8.02
CA ASN A 270 -2.52 14.77 6.56
C ASN A 270 -2.20 13.35 6.10
N HIS A 271 -2.08 13.18 4.78
CA HIS A 271 -1.80 11.91 4.12
C HIS A 271 -0.62 11.16 4.74
N GLY A 272 -0.88 9.97 5.27
CA GLY A 272 0.10 9.03 5.80
C GLY A 272 0.80 9.42 7.13
N ASN A 273 0.54 10.61 7.71
CA ASN A 273 1.21 11.02 8.95
C ASN A 273 0.39 10.79 10.22
N GLY A 274 -0.80 10.22 10.09
CA GLY A 274 -1.70 9.96 11.21
C GLY A 274 -1.11 9.03 12.26
N MET A 275 -0.43 7.97 11.83
CA MET A 275 0.21 7.02 12.73
C MET A 275 1.27 7.65 13.64
N TYR A 276 1.89 8.75 13.23
CA TYR A 276 2.92 9.46 13.99
C TYR A 276 2.34 10.55 14.90
N LYS A 277 1.30 11.26 14.43
CA LYS A 277 0.71 12.39 15.17
C LYS A 277 -0.37 11.98 16.15
N GLN A 278 -1.12 10.93 15.85
CA GLN A 278 -2.21 10.39 16.65
C GLN A 278 -1.92 8.93 17.04
N THR A 279 -0.69 8.68 17.48
CA THR A 279 -0.15 7.33 17.72
C THR A 279 -1.06 6.48 18.62
N GLU A 280 -1.51 7.02 19.76
CA GLU A 280 -2.34 6.28 20.72
C GLU A 280 -3.71 5.92 20.11
N LEU A 281 -4.37 6.88 19.47
CA LEU A 281 -5.65 6.66 18.82
C LEU A 281 -5.52 5.64 17.68
N TYR A 282 -4.51 5.81 16.83
CA TYR A 282 -4.24 4.93 15.70
C TYR A 282 -3.94 3.49 16.14
N GLN A 283 -2.98 3.32 17.04
CA GLN A 283 -2.60 2.00 17.55
C GLN A 283 -3.70 1.36 18.39
N GLY A 284 -4.44 2.16 19.17
CA GLY A 284 -5.59 1.71 19.94
C GLY A 284 -6.67 1.12 19.03
N LYS A 285 -6.99 1.83 17.94
CA LYS A 285 -7.99 1.37 16.97
C LYS A 285 -7.57 0.09 16.24
N ILE A 286 -6.31 -0.02 15.87
CA ILE A 286 -5.77 -1.26 15.29
C ILE A 286 -5.87 -2.43 16.27
N LYS A 287 -5.46 -2.24 17.55
CA LYS A 287 -5.57 -3.30 18.57
C LYS A 287 -7.01 -3.77 18.77
N GLU A 288 -7.95 -2.81 18.88
CA GLU A 288 -9.38 -3.11 18.99
C GLU A 288 -9.86 -3.96 17.81
N PHE A 289 -9.58 -3.51 16.59
CA PHE A 289 -9.96 -4.23 15.38
C PHE A 289 -9.34 -5.63 15.31
N LEU A 290 -8.04 -5.76 15.53
CA LEU A 290 -7.35 -7.04 15.47
C LEU A 290 -7.86 -8.04 16.51
N SER A 291 -8.28 -7.58 17.71
CA SER A 291 -8.81 -8.45 18.76
C SER A 291 -10.09 -9.19 18.36
N LEU A 292 -10.78 -8.73 17.31
CA LEU A 292 -12.00 -9.37 16.79
C LEU A 292 -11.69 -10.52 15.81
N TYR A 293 -10.49 -10.55 15.23
CA TYR A 293 -10.18 -11.45 14.11
C TYR A 293 -8.94 -12.33 14.34
N LEU A 294 -8.18 -12.09 15.38
CA LEU A 294 -7.01 -12.90 15.79
C LEU A 294 -7.31 -13.79 16.98
#